data_5c0de9d8a60ed9f4be256d0ad0ebe528
#
_entry.id   5c0de9d8a60ed9f4be256d0ad0ebe528
#
_cell.length_a   1.000
_cell.length_b   1.000
_cell.length_c   1.000
_cell.angle_alpha   90.00
_cell.angle_beta   90.00
_cell.angle_gamma   90.00
#
_symmetry.space_group_name_H-M   'P 1'
#
loop_
_entity.id
_entity.type
_entity.pdbx_description
1 polymer ?
#
loop_
_entity_poly.entity_id
_entity_poly.type
_entity_poly.pdbx_seq_one_letter_code
_entity_poly.pdbx_strand_id
1 'polypeptide(L)'
;MTQLLLLGVSHKTAPVALRERVALPDGRAKQFLTEVLGDAEVHEAVAISTCNRTEVYLVVGDPVEAETTVLGMLARQAGIRPTELAEAIYSVRNCDAARHLFRVTSGLESMIVGEAEVQGQVRRAYELALDAEIGRAHV
;
A
#
# COMPACT_ATOMS: atom_id res chain seq x y z
N MET A 1 -7.92 9.14 17.84
CA MET A 1 -7.72 10.00 16.65
C MET A 1 -7.15 9.15 15.52
N THR A 2 -7.68 9.30 14.33
CA THR A 2 -7.20 8.52 13.17
C THR A 2 -6.12 9.28 12.41
N GLN A 3 -5.19 8.54 11.82
CA GLN A 3 -4.10 9.10 11.04
C GLN A 3 -3.98 8.34 9.71
N LEU A 4 -3.54 9.05 8.68
CA LEU A 4 -3.25 8.46 7.37
C LEU A 4 -1.80 8.00 7.35
N LEU A 5 -1.58 6.75 6.94
CA LEU A 5 -0.25 6.15 6.85
C LEU A 5 -0.05 5.56 5.46
N LEU A 6 1.08 5.87 4.84
CA LEU A 6 1.51 5.26 3.58
C LEU A 6 2.75 4.42 3.83
N LEU A 7 2.70 3.17 3.39
CA LEU A 7 3.87 2.29 3.33
C LEU A 7 4.06 1.85 1.88
N GLY A 8 5.26 1.98 1.36
CA GLY A 8 5.47 1.60 -0.03
C GLY A 8 6.90 1.37 -0.45
N VAL A 9 7.04 0.73 -1.60
CA VAL A 9 8.30 0.62 -2.34
C VAL A 9 8.07 1.12 -3.76
N SER A 10 9.10 1.69 -4.37
CA SER A 10 9.00 2.16 -5.75
C SER A 10 10.32 1.93 -6.48
N HIS A 11 10.32 2.26 -7.78
CA HIS A 11 11.53 2.17 -8.60
C HIS A 11 12.66 3.06 -8.06
N LYS A 12 12.34 4.05 -7.21
CA LYS A 12 13.33 4.93 -6.57
C LYS A 12 13.95 4.31 -5.33
N THR A 13 13.29 3.35 -4.70
CA THR A 13 13.72 2.80 -3.41
C THR A 13 14.10 1.33 -3.46
N ALA A 14 13.69 0.59 -4.48
CA ALA A 14 13.88 -0.85 -4.55
C ALA A 14 14.22 -1.32 -5.96
N PRO A 15 15.13 -2.31 -6.09
CA PRO A 15 15.42 -2.92 -7.40
C PRO A 15 14.23 -3.73 -7.92
N VAL A 16 14.24 -4.05 -9.22
CA VAL A 16 13.16 -4.79 -9.87
C VAL A 16 12.83 -6.09 -9.16
N ALA A 17 13.86 -6.86 -8.79
CA ALA A 17 13.66 -8.16 -8.16
C ALA A 17 12.85 -8.05 -6.85
N LEU A 18 13.13 -7.03 -6.04
CA LEU A 18 12.40 -6.81 -4.80
C LEU A 18 10.98 -6.31 -5.08
N ARG A 19 10.83 -5.39 -6.03
CA ARG A 19 9.51 -4.89 -6.43
C ARG A 19 8.59 -6.01 -6.90
N GLU A 20 9.12 -6.96 -7.67
CA GLU A 20 8.35 -8.12 -8.13
C GLU A 20 7.87 -8.98 -6.97
N ARG A 21 8.68 -9.16 -5.94
CA ARG A 21 8.31 -9.95 -4.76
C ARG A 21 7.24 -9.27 -3.91
N VAL A 22 7.31 -7.96 -3.80
CA VAL A 22 6.37 -7.15 -2.99
C VAL A 22 5.07 -6.88 -3.75
N ALA A 23 5.05 -7.04 -5.07
CA ALA A 23 3.89 -6.76 -5.91
C ALA A 23 2.64 -7.51 -5.43
N LEU A 24 1.50 -6.83 -5.55
CA LEU A 24 0.20 -7.35 -5.14
C LEU A 24 -0.74 -7.42 -6.34
N PRO A 25 -0.71 -8.52 -7.12
CA PRO A 25 -1.72 -8.76 -8.15
C PRO A 25 -3.12 -8.81 -7.53
N ASP A 26 -4.17 -8.56 -8.30
CA ASP A 26 -5.53 -8.37 -7.81
C ASP A 26 -5.99 -9.39 -6.75
N GLY A 27 -5.80 -10.67 -6.99
CA GLY A 27 -6.20 -11.70 -6.02
C GLY A 27 -5.42 -11.63 -4.71
N ARG A 28 -4.12 -11.40 -4.80
CA ARG A 28 -3.24 -11.27 -3.64
C ARG A 28 -3.50 -9.96 -2.91
N ALA A 29 -3.78 -8.89 -3.65
CA ALA A 29 -4.10 -7.59 -3.05
C ALA A 29 -5.36 -7.68 -2.20
N LYS A 30 -6.41 -8.33 -2.70
CA LYS A 30 -7.64 -8.53 -1.94
C LYS A 30 -7.40 -9.33 -0.67
N GLN A 31 -6.62 -10.41 -0.77
CA GLN A 31 -6.25 -11.25 0.36
C GLN A 31 -5.47 -10.47 1.41
N PHE A 32 -4.48 -9.69 0.96
CA PHE A 32 -3.66 -8.85 1.82
C PHE A 32 -4.50 -7.79 2.53
N LEU A 33 -5.37 -7.10 1.80
CA LEU A 33 -6.23 -6.06 2.38
C LEU A 33 -7.19 -6.65 3.42
N THR A 34 -7.74 -7.82 3.16
CA THR A 34 -8.61 -8.50 4.12
C THR A 34 -7.85 -8.82 5.42
N GLU A 35 -6.62 -9.30 5.30
CA GLU A 35 -5.77 -9.58 6.46
C GLU A 35 -5.46 -8.30 7.24
N VAL A 36 -5.06 -7.24 6.55
CA VAL A 36 -4.73 -5.96 7.16
C VAL A 36 -5.93 -5.35 7.89
N LEU A 37 -7.11 -5.41 7.27
CA LEU A 37 -8.34 -4.89 7.87
C LEU A 37 -8.81 -5.71 9.09
N GLY A 38 -8.25 -6.89 9.29
CA GLY A 38 -8.48 -7.69 10.49
C GLY A 38 -7.75 -7.15 11.71
N ASP A 39 -6.76 -6.27 11.53
CA ASP A 39 -6.05 -5.65 12.65
C ASP A 39 -6.89 -4.52 13.25
N ALA A 40 -6.96 -4.48 14.59
CA ALA A 40 -7.80 -3.50 15.30
C ALA A 40 -7.37 -2.05 15.07
N GLU A 41 -6.09 -1.81 14.78
CA GLU A 41 -5.56 -0.47 14.55
C GLU A 41 -5.82 0.04 13.13
N VAL A 42 -6.24 -0.82 12.21
CA VAL A 42 -6.46 -0.44 10.81
C VAL A 42 -7.95 -0.28 10.56
N HIS A 43 -8.36 0.93 10.19
CA HIS A 43 -9.77 1.25 9.91
C HIS A 43 -10.11 1.17 8.43
N GLU A 44 -9.19 1.61 7.57
CA GLU A 44 -9.35 1.58 6.12
C GLU A 44 -8.02 1.26 5.47
N ALA A 45 -8.05 0.60 4.31
CA ALA A 45 -6.84 0.24 3.57
C ALA A 45 -7.10 0.21 2.08
N VAL A 46 -6.16 0.76 1.32
CA VAL A 46 -6.14 0.73 -0.16
C VAL A 46 -4.73 0.35 -0.59
N ALA A 47 -4.60 -0.55 -1.56
CA ALA A 47 -3.32 -0.92 -2.13
C ALA A 47 -3.25 -0.51 -3.60
N ILE A 48 -2.13 0.08 -4.00
CA ILE A 48 -1.81 0.41 -5.38
C ILE A 48 -0.56 -0.39 -5.74
N SER A 49 -0.69 -1.28 -6.72
CA SER A 49 0.45 -2.11 -7.13
C SER A 49 0.59 -2.09 -8.65
N THR A 50 1.75 -1.62 -9.10
CA THR A 50 2.10 -1.54 -10.51
C THR A 50 3.49 -2.15 -10.70
N CYS A 51 4.01 -2.18 -11.93
CA CYS A 51 5.38 -2.64 -12.17
C CYS A 51 6.42 -1.72 -11.52
N ASN A 52 6.06 -0.47 -11.22
CA ASN A 52 6.97 0.53 -10.69
C ASN A 52 6.87 0.73 -9.19
N ARG A 53 5.77 0.34 -8.57
CA ARG A 53 5.55 0.57 -7.14
C ARG A 53 4.50 -0.35 -6.56
N THR A 54 4.60 -0.58 -5.25
CA THR A 54 3.53 -1.13 -4.44
C THR A 54 3.39 -0.22 -3.23
N GLU A 55 2.20 0.35 -3.05
CA GLU A 55 1.91 1.28 -1.97
C GLU A 55 0.63 0.86 -1.26
N VAL A 56 0.64 0.96 0.07
CA VAL A 56 -0.52 0.67 0.89
C VAL A 56 -0.85 1.94 1.67
N TYR A 57 -2.05 2.45 1.47
CA TYR A 57 -2.56 3.63 2.17
C TYR A 57 -3.55 3.16 3.23
N LEU A 58 -3.35 3.61 4.45
CA LEU A 58 -4.08 3.11 5.62
C LEU A 58 -4.62 4.27 6.44
N VAL A 59 -5.82 4.10 6.96
CA VAL A 59 -6.33 4.95 8.04
C VAL A 59 -6.20 4.14 9.31
N VAL A 60 -5.42 4.63 10.26
CA VAL A 60 -5.01 3.87 11.45
C VAL A 60 -5.22 4.66 12.73
N GLY A 61 -5.32 3.95 13.86
CA GLY A 61 -5.35 4.57 15.18
C GLY A 61 -3.93 4.92 15.65
N ASP A 62 -3.12 3.90 15.95
CA ASP A 62 -1.71 4.08 16.33
C ASP A 62 -0.81 3.81 15.13
N PRO A 63 -0.18 4.87 14.54
CA PRO A 63 0.61 4.68 13.33
C PRO A 63 1.90 3.89 13.55
N VAL A 64 2.50 3.96 14.74
CA VAL A 64 3.73 3.21 15.04
C VAL A 64 3.43 1.71 15.07
N GLU A 65 2.40 1.32 15.79
CA GLU A 65 1.98 -0.07 15.90
C GLU A 65 1.50 -0.62 14.55
N ALA A 66 0.67 0.16 13.85
CA ALA A 66 0.16 -0.23 12.53
C ALA A 66 1.29 -0.41 11.52
N GLU A 67 2.27 0.49 11.51
CA GLU A 67 3.43 0.40 10.62
C GLU A 67 4.17 -0.92 10.81
N THR A 68 4.48 -1.28 12.04
CA THR A 68 5.19 -2.52 12.37
C THR A 68 4.39 -3.74 11.94
N THR A 69 3.10 -3.76 12.24
CA THR A 69 2.21 -4.89 11.92
C THR A 69 2.06 -5.07 10.42
N VAL A 70 1.77 -3.99 9.70
CA VAL A 70 1.53 -4.05 8.25
C VAL A 70 2.81 -4.34 7.49
N LEU A 71 3.94 -3.79 7.94
CA LEU A 71 5.24 -4.11 7.35
C LEU A 71 5.53 -5.62 7.46
N GLY A 72 5.25 -6.21 8.62
CA GLY A 72 5.40 -7.65 8.83
C GLY A 72 4.49 -8.48 7.91
N MET A 73 3.25 -8.05 7.74
CA MET A 73 2.30 -8.71 6.84
C MET A 73 2.76 -8.64 5.39
N LEU A 74 3.24 -7.47 4.96
CA LEU A 74 3.72 -7.28 3.59
C LEU A 74 4.99 -8.09 3.32
N ALA A 75 5.90 -8.15 4.28
CA ALA A 75 7.11 -8.96 4.18
C ALA A 75 6.78 -10.44 4.07
N ARG A 76 5.81 -10.92 4.83
CA ARG A 76 5.36 -12.31 4.77
C ARG A 76 4.75 -12.64 3.40
N GLN A 77 3.95 -11.73 2.85
CA GLN A 77 3.38 -11.89 1.50
C GLN A 77 4.48 -11.96 0.43
N ALA A 78 5.52 -11.17 0.61
CA ALA A 78 6.65 -11.12 -0.34
C ALA A 78 7.63 -12.28 -0.14
N GLY A 79 7.53 -13.04 0.95
CA GLY A 79 8.45 -14.11 1.26
C GLY A 79 9.85 -13.62 1.62
N ILE A 80 9.95 -12.44 2.24
CA ILE A 80 11.21 -11.84 2.68
C ILE A 80 11.15 -11.50 4.17
N ARG A 81 12.32 -11.22 4.76
CA ARG A 81 12.38 -10.82 6.16
C ARG A 81 11.93 -9.37 6.33
N PRO A 82 11.23 -9.02 7.43
CA PRO A 82 10.85 -7.63 7.69
C PRO A 82 12.01 -6.64 7.64
N THR A 83 13.19 -7.05 8.13
CA THR A 83 14.40 -6.20 8.11
C THR A 83 14.84 -5.89 6.68
N GLU A 84 14.68 -6.84 5.79
CA GLU A 84 15.02 -6.70 4.38
C GLU A 84 14.07 -5.70 3.69
N LEU A 85 12.78 -5.81 3.98
CA LEU A 85 11.78 -4.89 3.46
C LEU A 85 11.97 -3.47 4.04
N ALA A 86 12.30 -3.37 5.32
CA ALA A 86 12.47 -2.09 6.00
C ALA A 86 13.54 -1.21 5.34
N GLU A 87 14.55 -1.80 4.72
CA GLU A 87 15.60 -1.04 4.03
C GLU A 87 15.13 -0.37 2.75
N ALA A 88 14.07 -0.90 2.14
CA ALA A 88 13.56 -0.42 0.84
C ALA A 88 12.23 0.33 0.95
N ILE A 89 11.53 0.20 2.07
CA ILE A 89 10.21 0.77 2.24
C ILE A 89 10.31 2.24 2.67
N TYR A 90 9.43 3.06 2.12
CA TYR A 90 9.21 4.41 2.64
C TYR A 90 7.91 4.44 3.44
N SER A 91 7.91 5.27 4.48
CA SER A 91 6.79 5.45 5.37
C SER A 91 6.53 6.94 5.54
N VAL A 92 5.34 7.41 5.19
CA VAL A 92 4.96 8.82 5.36
C VAL A 92 3.56 8.90 5.95
N ARG A 93 3.26 10.02 6.58
CA ARG A 93 2.01 10.18 7.35
C ARG A 93 1.25 11.44 6.97
N ASN A 94 -0.06 11.37 7.13
CA ASN A 94 -0.98 12.51 7.07
C ASN A 94 -0.84 13.36 5.80
N CYS A 95 -0.53 14.63 5.90
CA CYS A 95 -0.44 15.52 4.74
C CYS A 95 0.58 15.07 3.71
N ASP A 96 1.70 14.51 4.16
CA ASP A 96 2.73 14.00 3.27
C ASP A 96 2.26 12.76 2.52
N ALA A 97 1.50 11.89 3.17
CA ALA A 97 0.91 10.72 2.52
C ALA A 97 -0.14 11.15 1.48
N ALA A 98 -0.98 12.10 1.82
CA ALA A 98 -1.98 12.64 0.89
C ALA A 98 -1.32 13.32 -0.31
N ARG A 99 -0.26 14.09 -0.06
CA ARG A 99 0.50 14.75 -1.13
C ARG A 99 1.13 13.74 -2.06
N HIS A 100 1.67 12.67 -1.51
CA HIS A 100 2.27 11.60 -2.30
C HIS A 100 1.22 10.91 -3.17
N LEU A 101 0.04 10.65 -2.65
CA LEU A 101 -1.07 10.07 -3.40
C LEU A 101 -1.45 10.95 -4.60
N PHE A 102 -1.52 12.27 -4.40
CA PHE A 102 -1.78 13.20 -5.50
C PHE A 102 -0.73 13.10 -6.59
N ARG A 103 0.54 13.01 -6.21
CA ARG A 103 1.64 12.88 -7.18
C ARG A 103 1.53 11.58 -7.97
N VAL A 104 1.20 10.49 -7.30
CA VAL A 104 1.02 9.18 -7.95
C VAL A 104 -0.15 9.22 -8.92
N THR A 105 -1.29 9.75 -8.50
CA THR A 105 -2.49 9.80 -9.35
C THR A 105 -2.33 10.74 -10.54
N SER A 106 -1.51 11.79 -10.40
CA SER A 106 -1.22 12.72 -11.50
C SER A 106 -0.09 12.22 -12.41
N GLY A 107 0.55 11.10 -12.07
CA GLY A 107 1.65 10.53 -12.83
C GLY A 107 3.01 11.16 -12.58
N LEU A 108 3.12 12.10 -11.63
CA LEU A 108 4.38 12.80 -11.35
C LEU A 108 5.46 11.89 -10.75
N GLU A 109 5.04 10.80 -10.09
CA GLU A 109 5.95 9.83 -9.48
C GLU A 109 6.20 8.61 -10.38
N SER A 110 5.65 8.58 -11.59
CA SER A 110 5.86 7.50 -12.55
C SER A 110 7.22 7.62 -13.23
N MET A 111 7.74 6.51 -13.74
CA MET A 111 8.95 6.51 -14.56
C MET A 111 8.77 7.36 -15.81
N ILE A 112 7.54 7.38 -16.34
CA ILE A 112 7.14 8.27 -17.43
C ILE A 112 6.15 9.27 -16.83
N VAL A 113 6.58 10.52 -16.67
CA VAL A 113 5.76 11.57 -16.04
C VAL A 113 4.49 11.79 -16.84
N GLY A 114 3.34 11.85 -16.12
CA GLY A 114 2.05 12.10 -16.75
C GLY A 114 1.38 10.87 -17.35
N GLU A 115 1.83 9.67 -16.99
CA GLU A 115 1.25 8.42 -17.51
C GLU A 115 -0.21 8.28 -17.07
N ALA A 116 -1.13 8.20 -18.04
CA ALA A 116 -2.57 8.15 -17.78
C ALA A 116 -3.03 6.82 -17.17
N GLU A 117 -2.27 5.76 -17.36
CA GLU A 117 -2.62 4.41 -16.90
C GLU A 117 -2.68 4.31 -15.37
N VAL A 118 -1.92 5.16 -14.68
CA VAL A 118 -1.89 5.19 -13.21
C VAL A 118 -3.26 5.49 -12.62
N GLN A 119 -4.05 6.37 -13.25
CA GLN A 119 -5.38 6.70 -12.75
C GLN A 119 -6.32 5.48 -12.80
N GLY A 120 -6.23 4.67 -13.85
CA GLY A 120 -6.99 3.43 -13.95
C GLY A 120 -6.60 2.42 -12.88
N GLN A 121 -5.31 2.36 -12.57
CA GLN A 121 -4.80 1.47 -11.53
C GLN A 121 -5.25 1.90 -10.14
N VAL A 122 -5.30 3.20 -9.86
CA VAL A 122 -5.81 3.73 -8.59
C VAL A 122 -7.30 3.40 -8.43
N ARG A 123 -8.09 3.56 -9.50
CA ARG A 123 -9.51 3.20 -9.46
C ARG A 123 -9.70 1.71 -9.17
N ARG A 124 -8.90 0.84 -9.79
CA ARG A 124 -8.97 -0.60 -9.54
C ARG A 124 -8.61 -0.91 -8.08
N ALA A 125 -7.59 -0.27 -7.55
CA ALA A 125 -7.19 -0.44 -6.15
C ALA A 125 -8.32 -0.04 -5.20
N TYR A 126 -9.02 1.05 -5.49
CA TYR A 126 -10.17 1.50 -4.71
C TYR A 126 -11.30 0.47 -4.74
N GLU A 127 -11.60 -0.09 -5.91
CA GLU A 127 -12.62 -1.13 -6.07
C GLU A 127 -12.27 -2.38 -5.25
N LEU A 128 -11.00 -2.81 -5.27
CA LEU A 128 -10.55 -3.95 -4.48
C LEU A 128 -10.67 -3.67 -2.98
N ALA A 129 -10.37 -2.45 -2.56
CA ALA A 129 -10.49 -2.04 -1.17
C ALA A 129 -11.95 -2.08 -0.71
N LEU A 130 -12.87 -1.62 -1.55
CA LEU A 130 -14.31 -1.68 -1.26
C LEU A 130 -14.77 -3.12 -1.09
N ASP A 131 -14.33 -4.04 -1.95
CA ASP A 131 -14.67 -5.45 -1.85
C ASP A 131 -14.21 -6.05 -0.52
N ALA A 132 -13.00 -5.71 -0.06
CA ALA A 132 -12.48 -6.18 1.21
C ALA A 132 -13.25 -5.59 2.40
N GLU A 133 -13.62 -4.32 2.33
CA GLU A 133 -14.36 -3.63 3.39
C GLU A 133 -15.80 -4.10 3.53
N ILE A 134 -16.45 -4.49 2.44
CA ILE A 134 -17.81 -5.03 2.46
C ILE A 134 -17.89 -6.24 3.40
N GLY A 135 -16.90 -7.14 3.33
CA GLY A 135 -16.84 -8.26 4.24
C GLY A 135 -16.71 -7.84 5.71
N ARG A 136 -16.00 -6.75 5.97
CA ARG A 136 -15.82 -6.21 7.32
C ARG A 136 -17.07 -5.50 7.84
N ALA A 137 -17.77 -4.79 6.98
CA ALA A 137 -18.94 -4.00 7.36
C ALA A 137 -20.10 -4.83 7.91
N HIS A 138 -20.09 -6.13 7.68
CA HIS A 138 -21.12 -7.06 8.13
C HIS A 138 -20.76 -7.79 9.41
N VAL A 139 -19.66 -7.45 10.03
CA VAL A 139 -19.20 -8.08 11.28
C VAL A 139 -19.82 -7.42 12.51
#